data_43e0822a87f4fa8249788192a4c83caf
#
_entry.id   43e0822a87f4fa8249788192a4c83caf
#
_cell.length_a   1.000
_cell.length_b   1.000
_cell.length_c   1.000
_cell.angle_alpha   90.00
_cell.angle_beta   90.00
_cell.angle_gamma   90.00
#
_symmetry.space_group_name_H-M   'P 1'
#
loop_
_entity.id
_entity.type
_entity.pdbx_description
1 polymer ?
#
loop_
_entity_poly.entity_id
_entity_poly.type
_entity_poly.pdbx_seq_one_letter_code
_entity_poly.pdbx_strand_id
1 'polypeptide(L)'
;MAKQITGYVKLQVKGGAANPAPPIGPALGAKGVNIVDFCKQFNARTQEKAGKVLPVVITVYQDKSFDFIIKTPPVASQLLEATKLKSGSAESNRIKVAKVSWDQVKTIAQDKMPDLNAFTVTSAMRMVAGTARSMGITVTGQFPEGND
;
A
#
# COMPACT_ATOMS: atom_id res chain seq x y z
N MET A 1 11.40 22.53 -20.22
CA MET A 1 10.42 21.74 -20.97
C MET A 1 9.98 20.54 -20.14
N ALA A 2 8.70 20.21 -20.20
CA ALA A 2 8.21 19.00 -19.54
C ALA A 2 8.77 17.76 -20.22
N LYS A 3 9.30 16.83 -19.44
CA LYS A 3 9.80 15.55 -19.96
C LYS A 3 8.61 14.68 -20.39
N GLN A 4 8.76 13.98 -21.51
CA GLN A 4 7.73 13.04 -21.94
C GLN A 4 7.77 11.78 -21.09
N ILE A 5 6.61 11.38 -20.61
CA ILE A 5 6.44 10.17 -19.80
C ILE A 5 6.37 8.96 -20.75
N THR A 6 7.27 8.01 -20.58
CA THR A 6 7.27 6.75 -21.33
C THR A 6 6.30 5.75 -20.72
N GLY A 7 6.17 5.76 -19.40
CA GLY A 7 5.28 4.84 -18.71
C GLY A 7 5.39 4.93 -17.20
N TYR A 8 4.60 4.09 -16.55
CA TYR A 8 4.56 4.01 -15.10
C TYR A 8 4.89 2.58 -14.67
N VAL A 9 5.57 2.46 -13.53
CA VAL A 9 5.81 1.18 -12.86
C VAL A 9 5.23 1.28 -11.46
N LYS A 10 4.39 0.32 -11.10
CA LYS A 10 3.77 0.24 -9.77
C LYS A 10 4.30 -0.99 -9.06
N LEU A 11 4.91 -0.79 -7.90
CA LEU A 11 5.53 -1.87 -7.13
C LEU A 11 5.16 -1.74 -5.65
N GLN A 12 5.26 -2.88 -4.95
CA GLN A 12 5.22 -2.91 -3.49
C GLN A 12 6.58 -3.37 -2.99
N VAL A 13 7.25 -2.51 -2.21
CA VAL A 13 8.62 -2.74 -1.77
C VAL A 13 8.71 -2.53 -0.26
N LYS A 14 9.46 -3.38 0.42
CA LYS A 14 9.71 -3.19 1.86
C LYS A 14 10.56 -1.94 2.08
N GLY A 15 10.14 -1.09 3.01
CA GLY A 15 10.85 0.12 3.37
C GLY A 15 12.26 -0.18 3.86
N GLY A 16 13.24 0.56 3.38
CA GLY A 16 14.63 0.40 3.75
C GLY A 16 15.33 -0.86 3.24
N ALA A 17 14.63 -1.71 2.49
CA ALA A 17 15.14 -3.01 2.03
C ALA A 17 14.99 -3.23 0.52
N ALA A 18 14.92 -2.16 -0.27
CA ALA A 18 14.88 -2.28 -1.72
C ALA A 18 16.22 -2.80 -2.26
N ASN A 19 16.16 -3.78 -3.13
CA ASN A 19 17.34 -4.36 -3.77
C ASN A 19 17.01 -4.75 -5.23
N PRO A 20 18.03 -5.00 -6.07
CA PRO A 20 17.82 -5.36 -7.48
C PRO A 20 17.17 -6.72 -7.71
N ALA A 21 16.92 -7.51 -6.68
CA ALA A 21 16.27 -8.81 -6.81
C ALA A 21 14.79 -8.65 -7.24
N PRO A 22 14.17 -9.69 -7.84
CA PRO A 22 12.75 -9.64 -8.17
C PRO A 22 11.91 -9.25 -6.94
N PRO A 23 10.82 -8.45 -7.10
CA PRO A 23 10.23 -8.00 -8.38
C PRO A 23 10.79 -6.69 -8.94
N ILE A 24 11.72 -6.04 -8.25
CA ILE A 24 12.19 -4.69 -8.62
C ILE A 24 13.03 -4.71 -9.89
N GLY A 25 14.01 -5.61 -9.97
CA GLY A 25 14.93 -5.70 -11.10
C GLY A 25 14.22 -5.84 -12.44
N PRO A 26 13.42 -6.90 -12.64
CA PRO A 26 12.72 -7.11 -13.92
C PRO A 26 11.77 -5.98 -14.28
N ALA A 27 11.03 -5.43 -13.31
CA ALA A 27 10.05 -4.37 -13.56
C ALA A 27 10.72 -3.08 -14.04
N LEU A 28 11.80 -2.66 -13.39
CA LEU A 28 12.55 -1.46 -13.76
C LEU A 28 13.45 -1.69 -14.99
N GLY A 29 14.03 -2.86 -15.09
CA GLY A 29 14.88 -3.24 -16.23
C GLY A 29 14.12 -3.19 -17.54
N ALA A 30 12.86 -3.63 -17.56
CA ALA A 30 12.00 -3.56 -18.74
C ALA A 30 11.75 -2.13 -19.23
N LYS A 31 11.84 -1.14 -18.35
CA LYS A 31 11.66 0.28 -18.67
C LYS A 31 12.99 1.02 -18.86
N GLY A 32 14.12 0.34 -18.68
CA GLY A 32 15.44 0.95 -18.84
C GLY A 32 15.86 1.88 -17.71
N VAL A 33 15.26 1.77 -16.55
CA VAL A 33 15.56 2.60 -15.38
C VAL A 33 16.78 2.06 -14.64
N ASN A 34 17.59 2.96 -14.07
CA ASN A 34 18.73 2.56 -13.24
C ASN A 34 18.23 2.02 -11.88
N ILE A 35 18.30 0.70 -11.74
CA ILE A 35 17.80 -0.02 -10.57
C ILE A 35 18.55 0.37 -9.30
N VAL A 36 19.86 0.52 -9.38
CA VAL A 36 20.71 0.83 -8.22
C VAL A 36 20.38 2.20 -7.64
N ASP A 37 20.24 3.20 -8.51
CA ASP A 37 19.88 4.56 -8.08
C ASP A 37 18.48 4.59 -7.43
N PHE A 38 17.53 3.89 -8.01
CA PHE A 38 16.20 3.76 -7.43
C PHE A 38 16.27 3.17 -6.01
N CYS A 39 16.97 2.06 -5.85
CA CYS A 39 17.10 1.40 -4.56
C CYS A 39 17.74 2.31 -3.51
N LYS A 40 18.77 3.03 -3.88
CA LYS A 40 19.43 3.98 -2.97
C LYS A 40 18.49 5.09 -2.52
N GLN A 41 17.82 5.74 -3.46
CA GLN A 41 16.90 6.83 -3.15
C GLN A 41 15.69 6.35 -2.35
N PHE A 42 15.13 5.21 -2.70
CA PHE A 42 14.01 4.61 -1.98
C PHE A 42 14.40 4.27 -0.55
N ASN A 43 15.52 3.59 -0.36
CA ASN A 43 16.00 3.24 0.98
C ASN A 43 16.25 4.47 1.84
N ALA A 44 16.84 5.52 1.26
CA ALA A 44 17.08 6.78 1.99
C ALA A 44 15.77 7.43 2.46
N ARG A 45 14.73 7.39 1.62
CA ARG A 45 13.41 7.99 1.96
C ARG A 45 12.57 7.14 2.90
N THR A 46 12.82 5.84 2.97
CA THR A 46 11.98 4.90 3.73
C THR A 46 12.64 4.34 4.97
N GLN A 47 13.78 4.89 5.41
CA GLN A 47 14.47 4.42 6.61
C GLN A 47 13.58 4.44 7.86
N GLU A 48 12.75 5.48 7.99
CA GLU A 48 11.81 5.62 9.11
C GLU A 48 10.68 4.59 9.07
N LYS A 49 10.40 4.04 7.90
CA LYS A 49 9.31 3.06 7.67
C LYS A 49 9.87 1.67 7.36
N ALA A 50 11.06 1.37 7.85
CA ALA A 50 11.70 0.09 7.62
C ALA A 50 10.83 -1.08 8.12
N GLY A 51 10.77 -2.15 7.34
CA GLY A 51 9.98 -3.34 7.67
C GLY A 51 8.53 -3.31 7.21
N LYS A 52 8.00 -2.17 6.80
CA LYS A 52 6.65 -2.07 6.24
C LYS A 52 6.69 -2.14 4.72
N VAL A 53 5.71 -2.84 4.14
CA VAL A 53 5.54 -2.86 2.68
C VAL A 53 4.93 -1.54 2.25
N LEU A 54 5.59 -0.85 1.31
CA LEU A 54 5.14 0.45 0.81
C LEU A 54 4.86 0.36 -0.68
N PRO A 55 3.68 0.80 -1.14
CA PRO A 55 3.41 0.94 -2.56
C PRO A 55 4.21 2.11 -3.13
N VAL A 56 4.81 1.90 -4.29
CA VAL A 56 5.58 2.92 -5.00
C VAL A 56 5.06 3.03 -6.42
N VAL A 57 4.81 4.25 -6.86
CA VAL A 57 4.49 4.55 -8.26
C VAL A 57 5.69 5.27 -8.86
N ILE A 58 6.32 4.64 -9.84
CA ILE A 58 7.50 5.18 -10.52
C ILE A 58 7.09 5.69 -11.88
N THR A 59 7.36 6.96 -12.15
CA THR A 59 7.16 7.57 -13.45
C THR A 59 8.45 7.54 -14.23
N VAL A 60 8.45 6.90 -15.40
CA VAL A 60 9.63 6.77 -16.26
C VAL A 60 9.51 7.75 -17.42
N TYR A 61 10.57 8.51 -17.65
CA TYR A 61 10.66 9.50 -18.72
C TYR A 61 11.44 8.97 -19.92
N GLN A 62 11.29 9.64 -21.05
CA GLN A 62 11.92 9.25 -22.31
C GLN A 62 13.45 9.27 -22.25
N ASP A 63 14.03 10.14 -21.43
CA ASP A 63 15.49 10.23 -21.22
C ASP A 63 16.03 9.20 -20.23
N LYS A 64 15.22 8.21 -19.85
CA LYS A 64 15.54 7.16 -18.86
C LYS A 64 15.68 7.69 -17.43
N SER A 65 15.34 8.93 -17.18
CA SER A 65 15.19 9.43 -15.81
C SER A 65 13.88 8.92 -15.21
N PHE A 66 13.77 9.01 -13.89
CA PHE A 66 12.58 8.56 -13.19
C PHE A 66 12.28 9.45 -11.99
N ASP A 67 11.00 9.54 -11.66
CA ASP A 67 10.53 10.07 -10.37
C ASP A 67 9.67 9.00 -9.72
N PHE A 68 9.57 9.02 -8.41
CA PHE A 68 8.73 8.08 -7.69
C PHE A 68 8.01 8.73 -6.52
N ILE A 69 6.82 8.19 -6.24
CA ILE A 69 5.98 8.59 -5.12
C ILE A 69 5.79 7.38 -4.24
N ILE A 70 6.07 7.53 -2.94
CA ILE A 70 5.87 6.50 -1.93
C ILE A 70 4.52 6.76 -1.27
N LYS A 71 3.65 5.76 -1.31
CA LYS A 71 2.34 5.82 -0.68
C LYS A 71 2.37 5.18 0.70
N THR A 72 1.29 5.36 1.46
CA THR A 72 1.13 4.71 2.76
C THR A 72 1.00 3.19 2.61
N PRO A 73 1.30 2.40 3.67
CA PRO A 73 1.21 0.94 3.58
C PRO A 73 -0.17 0.47 3.09
N PRO A 74 -0.24 -0.63 2.30
CA PRO A 74 -1.51 -1.14 1.82
C PRO A 74 -2.46 -1.51 2.96
N VAL A 75 -3.75 -1.28 2.77
CA VAL A 75 -4.78 -1.63 3.76
C VAL A 75 -4.74 -3.12 4.10
N ALA A 76 -4.55 -3.97 3.09
CA ALA A 76 -4.44 -5.41 3.29
C ALA A 76 -3.32 -5.79 4.25
N SER A 77 -2.14 -5.19 4.10
CA SER A 77 -1.00 -5.42 4.99
C SER A 77 -1.28 -4.96 6.41
N GLN A 78 -1.91 -3.82 6.57
CA GLN A 78 -2.29 -3.30 7.89
C GLN A 78 -3.34 -4.17 8.58
N LEU A 79 -4.31 -4.69 7.84
CA LEU A 79 -5.32 -5.62 8.37
C LEU A 79 -4.69 -6.94 8.81
N LEU A 80 -3.77 -7.50 8.04
CA LEU A 80 -3.05 -8.71 8.41
C LEU A 80 -2.21 -8.50 9.68
N GLU A 81 -1.55 -7.37 9.80
CA GLU A 81 -0.79 -7.01 10.99
C GLU A 81 -1.69 -6.87 12.21
N ALA A 82 -2.82 -6.19 12.08
CA ALA A 82 -3.78 -6.00 13.17
C ALA A 82 -4.39 -7.32 13.66
N THR A 83 -4.59 -8.29 12.76
CA THR A 83 -5.16 -9.59 13.08
C THR A 83 -4.10 -10.67 13.33
N LYS A 84 -2.82 -10.34 13.16
CA LYS A 84 -1.68 -11.25 13.30
C LYS A 84 -1.76 -12.48 12.37
N LEU A 85 -2.31 -12.29 11.19
CA LEU A 85 -2.40 -13.31 10.15
C LEU A 85 -1.25 -13.20 9.15
N LYS A 86 -0.88 -14.31 8.56
CA LYS A 86 0.10 -14.34 7.45
C LYS A 86 -0.55 -14.03 6.11
N SER A 87 -1.78 -14.47 5.92
CA SER A 87 -2.55 -14.25 4.70
C SER A 87 -4.04 -14.21 4.99
N GLY A 88 -4.79 -13.61 4.07
CA GLY A 88 -6.24 -13.61 4.13
C GLY A 88 -6.84 -14.97 3.78
N SER A 89 -8.18 -15.03 3.77
CA SER A 89 -8.90 -16.26 3.42
C SER A 89 -8.75 -16.60 1.93
N ALA A 90 -8.57 -17.88 1.64
CA ALA A 90 -8.60 -18.38 0.27
C ALA A 90 -10.02 -18.36 -0.32
N GLU A 91 -11.03 -18.48 0.54
CA GLU A 91 -12.46 -18.44 0.17
C GLU A 91 -13.20 -17.45 1.06
N SER A 92 -12.95 -16.16 0.85
CA SER A 92 -13.44 -15.07 1.73
C SER A 92 -14.96 -15.00 1.87
N ASN A 93 -15.69 -15.49 0.87
CA ASN A 93 -17.15 -15.54 0.89
C ASN A 93 -17.72 -16.67 1.78
N ARG A 94 -16.89 -17.67 2.09
CA ARG A 94 -17.30 -18.84 2.87
C ARG A 94 -16.58 -18.95 4.20
N ILE A 95 -15.27 -18.73 4.19
CA ILE A 95 -14.40 -18.91 5.35
C ILE A 95 -13.93 -17.54 5.86
N LYS A 96 -14.33 -17.19 7.08
CA LYS A 96 -13.87 -16.00 7.77
C LYS A 96 -12.72 -16.38 8.71
N VAL A 97 -11.59 -15.71 8.57
CA VAL A 97 -10.34 -16.09 9.28
C VAL A 97 -10.05 -15.22 10.49
N ALA A 98 -10.64 -14.04 10.59
CA ALA A 98 -10.40 -13.12 11.69
C ALA A 98 -11.53 -12.10 11.83
N LYS A 99 -11.44 -11.34 12.94
CA LYS A 99 -12.37 -10.24 13.24
C LYS A 99 -11.57 -9.02 13.65
N VAL A 100 -12.00 -7.84 13.22
CA VAL A 100 -11.46 -6.55 13.66
C VAL A 100 -12.60 -5.67 14.17
N SER A 101 -12.27 -4.77 15.08
CA SER A 101 -13.23 -3.78 15.58
C SER A 101 -13.24 -2.54 14.68
N TRP A 102 -14.30 -1.74 14.79
CA TRP A 102 -14.36 -0.46 14.08
C TRP A 102 -13.27 0.52 14.53
N ASP A 103 -12.78 0.41 15.76
CA ASP A 103 -11.68 1.25 16.25
C ASP A 103 -10.38 0.95 15.49
N GLN A 104 -10.09 -0.33 15.26
CA GLN A 104 -8.94 -0.76 14.45
C GLN A 104 -9.10 -0.29 13.00
N VAL A 105 -10.29 -0.42 12.44
CA VAL A 105 -10.60 0.07 11.07
C VAL A 105 -10.41 1.58 10.99
N LYS A 106 -10.84 2.32 12.00
CA LYS A 106 -10.66 3.78 12.06
C LYS A 106 -9.19 4.18 12.06
N THR A 107 -8.37 3.50 12.85
CA THR A 107 -6.92 3.74 12.90
C THR A 107 -6.27 3.54 11.53
N ILE A 108 -6.60 2.43 10.86
CA ILE A 108 -6.09 2.13 9.51
C ILE A 108 -6.57 3.17 8.51
N ALA A 109 -7.84 3.57 8.58
CA ALA A 109 -8.42 4.57 7.70
C ALA A 109 -7.75 5.94 7.86
N GLN A 110 -7.47 6.37 9.09
CA GLN A 110 -6.78 7.63 9.37
C GLN A 110 -5.36 7.63 8.81
N ASP A 111 -4.63 6.54 8.96
CA ASP A 111 -3.27 6.40 8.42
C ASP A 111 -3.28 6.42 6.88
N LYS A 112 -4.33 5.93 6.26
CA LYS A 112 -4.45 5.83 4.80
C LYS A 112 -5.09 7.05 4.15
N MET A 113 -5.67 7.97 4.92
CA MET A 113 -6.39 9.15 4.41
C MET A 113 -5.66 9.93 3.30
N PRO A 114 -4.34 10.17 3.39
CA PRO A 114 -3.63 10.91 2.32
C PRO A 114 -3.72 10.26 0.94
N ASP A 115 -3.88 8.95 0.88
CA ASP A 115 -3.93 8.20 -0.38
C ASP A 115 -5.35 7.83 -0.81
N LEU A 116 -6.34 8.03 0.05
CA LEU A 116 -7.72 7.66 -0.23
C LEU A 116 -8.48 8.79 -0.92
N ASN A 117 -9.45 8.42 -1.75
CA ASN A 117 -10.39 9.34 -2.38
C ASN A 117 -11.63 9.55 -1.50
N ALA A 118 -11.46 9.49 -0.19
CA ALA A 118 -12.52 9.73 0.77
C ALA A 118 -12.36 11.13 1.38
N PHE A 119 -13.47 11.85 1.53
CA PHE A 119 -13.46 13.18 2.13
C PHE A 119 -13.56 13.13 3.64
N THR A 120 -14.15 12.07 4.18
CA THR A 120 -14.39 11.89 5.61
C THR A 120 -13.76 10.61 6.12
N VAL A 121 -13.47 10.54 7.42
CA VAL A 121 -12.94 9.33 8.06
C VAL A 121 -13.95 8.19 7.99
N THR A 122 -15.25 8.47 8.15
CA THR A 122 -16.31 7.46 8.05
C THR A 122 -16.34 6.82 6.66
N SER A 123 -16.19 7.60 5.61
CA SER A 123 -16.11 7.07 4.24
C SER A 123 -14.87 6.21 4.04
N ALA A 124 -13.73 6.64 4.58
CA ALA A 124 -12.50 5.86 4.55
C ALA A 124 -12.64 4.54 5.31
N MET A 125 -13.32 4.54 6.47
CA MET A 125 -13.59 3.33 7.25
C MET A 125 -14.43 2.32 6.46
N ARG A 126 -15.39 2.78 5.67
CA ARG A 126 -16.17 1.89 4.80
C ARG A 126 -15.30 1.25 3.73
N MET A 127 -14.37 2.00 3.15
CA MET A 127 -13.42 1.46 2.17
C MET A 127 -12.53 0.38 2.79
N VAL A 128 -12.01 0.62 3.99
CA VAL A 128 -11.19 -0.34 4.73
C VAL A 128 -12.00 -1.59 5.08
N ALA A 129 -13.24 -1.41 5.55
CA ALA A 129 -14.14 -2.51 5.88
C ALA A 129 -14.45 -3.38 4.65
N GLY A 130 -14.62 -2.77 3.48
CA GLY A 130 -14.81 -3.50 2.22
C GLY A 130 -13.59 -4.35 1.87
N THR A 131 -12.39 -3.82 2.05
CA THR A 131 -11.14 -4.57 1.85
C THR A 131 -11.05 -5.74 2.83
N ALA A 132 -11.39 -5.52 4.11
CA ALA A 132 -11.41 -6.58 5.13
C ALA A 132 -12.39 -7.70 4.74
N ARG A 133 -13.56 -7.34 4.28
CA ARG A 133 -14.56 -8.32 3.79
C ARG A 133 -14.00 -9.17 2.66
N SER A 134 -13.30 -8.56 1.72
CA SER A 134 -12.68 -9.28 0.59
C SER A 134 -11.58 -10.25 1.03
N MET A 135 -11.00 -10.01 2.20
CA MET A 135 -9.95 -10.86 2.79
C MET A 135 -10.48 -11.95 3.72
N GLY A 136 -11.79 -11.99 3.96
CA GLY A 136 -12.38 -12.90 4.93
C GLY A 136 -12.26 -12.43 6.38
N ILE A 137 -12.07 -11.14 6.59
CA ILE A 137 -12.02 -10.51 7.91
C ILE A 137 -13.34 -9.80 8.17
N THR A 138 -13.99 -10.16 9.28
CA THR A 138 -15.27 -9.56 9.68
C THR A 138 -15.01 -8.36 10.57
N VAL A 139 -15.71 -7.26 10.31
CA VAL A 139 -15.67 -6.08 11.18
C VAL A 139 -16.77 -6.21 12.22
N THR A 140 -16.40 -6.18 13.50
CA THR A 140 -17.32 -6.37 14.62
C THR A 140 -17.74 -5.02 15.21
N GLY A 141 -18.96 -4.98 15.75
CA GLY A 141 -19.52 -3.79 16.36
C GLY A 141 -20.42 -3.00 15.43
N GLN A 142 -20.96 -1.90 15.95
CA GLN A 142 -21.83 -1.02 15.21
C GLN A 142 -21.01 0.04 14.48
N PHE A 143 -21.32 0.29 13.21
CA PHE A 143 -20.68 1.35 12.44
C PHE A 143 -20.93 2.70 13.13
N PRO A 144 -19.87 3.45 13.45
CA PRO A 144 -20.05 4.76 14.07
C PRO A 144 -20.63 5.74 13.05
N GLU A 145 -21.91 6.04 13.18
CA GLU A 145 -22.52 7.14 12.46
C GLU A 145 -22.11 8.42 13.17
N GLY A 146 -21.05 9.02 12.70
CA GLY A 146 -20.52 10.23 13.27
C GLY A 146 -20.42 11.34 12.27
N ASN A 147 -20.61 12.55 12.74
CA ASN A 147 -20.22 13.73 12.01
C ASN A 147 -18.69 13.81 12.05
N ASP A 148 -18.09 13.81 10.92
CA ASP A 148 -16.65 13.99 10.78
C ASP A 148 -16.26 15.46 10.92
#